data_c3109efb5b34f4e06ccf66568e29d8b7
#
_entry.id   c3109efb5b34f4e06ccf66568e29d8b7
#
_cell.length_a   1.000
_cell.length_b   1.000
_cell.length_c   1.000
_cell.angle_alpha   90.00
_cell.angle_beta   90.00
_cell.angle_gamma   90.00
#
_symmetry.space_group_name_H-M   'P 1'
#
loop_
_entity.id
_entity.type
_entity.pdbx_description
1 polymer ?
#
loop_
_entity_poly.entity_id
_entity_poly.type
_entity_poly.pdbx_seq_one_letter_code
_entity_poly.pdbx_strand_id
1 'polypeptide(L)'
;MTWLMVLTAGFVLLTPAAPTRAQEAFYKGKTVRIVVGFSAGGGFDTYSRTIARHLPRHIPGNPTIIVENMPGAGSLIAANYLYKIAKPDGLTLGHFIGGLFLGQVLGQKGIEFDARKFEYVGAAATEHTVCALTKASGITSVEKWMAAGAPVKLGGVAPGSSTPDNAERTLKAALGLPIQVVTGYKGTADIRLAAEGGEVAGACWGWGSLQATWRKALDAGEVGLVLQAAPKPHRDLPSVPLAINFAKTDDARRLIEVAIHNDSLLVRTYTLPPGTPKDRVQILRKAFQETLRDPALLADAEKAKLEIDPITGEEIERTVDRLFKLEPALIAKLRALLFE
;
A
#
# COMPACT_ATOMS: atom_id res chain seq x y z
N MET A 1 -71.81 -32.08 -15.72
CA MET A 1 -70.53 -32.30 -16.46
C MET A 1 -69.58 -31.17 -16.05
N THR A 2 -68.71 -31.46 -15.07
CA THR A 2 -67.79 -30.47 -14.45
C THR A 2 -66.36 -30.83 -14.90
N TRP A 3 -65.76 -29.92 -15.65
CA TRP A 3 -64.35 -30.07 -16.11
C TRP A 3 -63.40 -29.55 -15.05
N LEU A 4 -62.53 -30.41 -14.57
CA LEU A 4 -61.46 -30.10 -13.64
C LEU A 4 -60.17 -29.78 -14.44
N MET A 5 -59.73 -28.49 -14.42
CA MET A 5 -58.45 -28.08 -14.97
C MET A 5 -57.36 -28.36 -13.92
N VAL A 6 -56.41 -29.21 -14.22
CA VAL A 6 -55.20 -29.44 -13.43
C VAL A 6 -54.11 -28.48 -13.94
N LEU A 7 -53.72 -27.49 -13.12
CA LEU A 7 -52.57 -26.64 -13.36
C LEU A 7 -51.31 -27.36 -12.84
N THR A 8 -50.44 -27.80 -13.75
CA THR A 8 -49.07 -28.28 -13.44
C THR A 8 -48.13 -27.10 -13.33
N ALA A 9 -47.76 -26.72 -12.11
CA ALA A 9 -46.71 -25.77 -11.85
C ALA A 9 -45.32 -26.39 -12.09
N GLY A 10 -44.66 -25.97 -13.19
CA GLY A 10 -43.28 -26.37 -13.47
C GLY A 10 -42.29 -25.67 -12.53
N PHE A 11 -41.66 -26.45 -11.66
CA PHE A 11 -40.61 -25.99 -10.77
C PHE A 11 -39.27 -25.89 -11.58
N VAL A 12 -38.85 -24.69 -11.98
CA VAL A 12 -37.57 -24.46 -12.63
C VAL A 12 -36.48 -24.50 -11.54
N LEU A 13 -35.77 -25.62 -11.43
CA LEU A 13 -34.57 -25.73 -10.61
C LEU A 13 -33.45 -24.88 -11.22
N LEU A 14 -33.20 -23.70 -10.65
CA LEU A 14 -31.98 -22.94 -10.90
C LEU A 14 -30.80 -23.71 -10.27
N THR A 15 -30.09 -24.47 -11.08
CA THR A 15 -28.80 -25.07 -10.68
C THR A 15 -27.76 -23.94 -10.62
N PRO A 16 -26.99 -23.80 -9.50
CA PRO A 16 -25.88 -22.86 -9.47
C PRO A 16 -24.86 -23.31 -10.55
N ALA A 17 -24.50 -22.37 -11.44
CA ALA A 17 -23.50 -22.62 -12.48
C ALA A 17 -22.16 -22.94 -11.80
N ALA A 18 -21.70 -24.17 -11.91
CA ALA A 18 -20.36 -24.58 -11.48
C ALA A 18 -19.31 -23.73 -12.26
N PRO A 19 -18.18 -23.33 -11.62
CA PRO A 19 -17.12 -22.62 -12.31
C PRO A 19 -16.70 -23.43 -13.54
N THR A 20 -16.83 -22.82 -14.70
CA THR A 20 -16.68 -23.52 -15.96
C THR A 20 -15.23 -23.99 -16.15
N ARG A 21 -15.05 -25.23 -16.64
CA ARG A 21 -13.76 -25.85 -17.03
C ARG A 21 -12.84 -24.93 -17.87
N ALA A 22 -13.39 -23.92 -18.53
CA ALA A 22 -12.65 -22.92 -19.30
C ALA A 22 -11.77 -22.00 -18.43
N GLN A 23 -12.17 -21.73 -17.17
CA GLN A 23 -11.39 -20.88 -16.24
C GLN A 23 -10.18 -21.61 -15.66
N GLU A 24 -10.31 -22.92 -15.36
CA GLU A 24 -9.16 -23.77 -14.96
C GLU A 24 -8.13 -23.89 -16.09
N ALA A 25 -8.60 -23.91 -17.34
CA ALA A 25 -7.73 -24.04 -18.51
C ALA A 25 -6.83 -22.84 -18.73
N PHE A 26 -7.27 -21.61 -18.36
CA PHE A 26 -6.49 -20.41 -18.68
C PHE A 26 -5.19 -20.30 -17.88
N TYR A 27 -5.21 -20.48 -16.56
CA TYR A 27 -4.02 -20.32 -15.72
C TYR A 27 -3.13 -21.57 -15.65
N LYS A 28 -3.61 -22.72 -16.09
CA LYS A 28 -2.85 -23.98 -16.07
C LYS A 28 -1.58 -23.87 -16.91
N GLY A 29 -0.41 -24.12 -16.29
CA GLY A 29 0.89 -24.01 -16.94
C GLY A 29 1.32 -22.58 -17.28
N LYS A 30 0.62 -21.54 -16.81
CA LYS A 30 1.00 -20.14 -16.98
C LYS A 30 1.86 -19.65 -15.83
N THR A 31 2.56 -18.55 -16.10
CA THR A 31 3.28 -17.77 -15.08
C THR A 31 2.57 -16.45 -14.88
N VAL A 32 2.19 -16.16 -13.64
CA VAL A 32 1.70 -14.85 -13.18
C VAL A 32 2.87 -14.07 -12.60
N ARG A 33 3.03 -12.83 -13.01
CA ARG A 33 4.08 -11.93 -12.55
C ARG A 33 3.51 -10.92 -11.56
N ILE A 34 4.20 -10.70 -10.44
CA ILE A 34 3.94 -9.57 -9.56
C ILE A 34 5.08 -8.57 -9.73
N VAL A 35 4.80 -7.42 -10.35
CA VAL A 35 5.74 -6.33 -10.54
C VAL A 35 5.70 -5.41 -9.33
N VAL A 36 6.79 -5.38 -8.57
CA VAL A 36 6.94 -4.59 -7.33
C VAL A 36 7.69 -3.31 -7.62
N GLY A 37 7.09 -2.16 -7.32
CA GLY A 37 7.65 -0.83 -7.63
C GLY A 37 8.83 -0.38 -6.74
N PHE A 38 9.38 -1.25 -5.91
CA PHE A 38 10.45 -0.95 -4.95
C PHE A 38 11.56 -1.99 -4.98
N SER A 39 12.70 -1.68 -4.31
CA SER A 39 13.85 -2.57 -4.21
C SER A 39 13.53 -3.89 -3.49
N ALA A 40 14.28 -4.92 -3.85
CA ALA A 40 14.22 -6.22 -3.18
C ALA A 40 14.58 -6.10 -1.70
N GLY A 41 13.95 -6.92 -0.86
CA GLY A 41 14.17 -6.94 0.60
C GLY A 41 13.46 -5.82 1.36
N GLY A 42 12.79 -4.90 0.69
CA GLY A 42 11.90 -3.92 1.31
C GLY A 42 10.52 -4.49 1.64
N GLY A 43 9.70 -3.71 2.35
CA GLY A 43 8.38 -4.17 2.79
C GLY A 43 7.49 -4.61 1.64
N PHE A 44 7.42 -3.87 0.53
CA PHE A 44 6.63 -4.24 -0.65
C PHE A 44 7.07 -5.58 -1.26
N ASP A 45 8.38 -5.81 -1.34
CA ASP A 45 8.94 -7.06 -1.84
C ASP A 45 8.63 -8.23 -0.90
N THR A 46 8.78 -8.02 0.41
CA THR A 46 8.51 -9.04 1.43
C THR A 46 7.03 -9.46 1.41
N TYR A 47 6.09 -8.51 1.37
CA TYR A 47 4.65 -8.81 1.19
C TYR A 47 4.39 -9.61 -0.09
N SER A 48 4.92 -9.15 -1.22
CA SER A 48 4.68 -9.81 -2.51
C SER A 48 5.23 -11.24 -2.54
N ARG A 49 6.45 -11.47 -2.01
CA ARG A 49 7.02 -12.83 -1.96
C ARG A 49 6.27 -13.74 -0.99
N THR A 50 5.78 -13.22 0.13
CA THR A 50 4.96 -13.99 1.06
C THR A 50 3.64 -14.40 0.38
N ILE A 51 2.93 -13.47 -0.26
CA ILE A 51 1.70 -13.76 -0.98
C ILE A 51 1.96 -14.73 -2.15
N ALA A 52 3.02 -14.52 -2.92
CA ALA A 52 3.36 -15.35 -4.08
C ALA A 52 3.57 -16.83 -3.75
N ARG A 53 4.02 -17.17 -2.54
CA ARG A 53 4.16 -18.58 -2.10
C ARG A 53 2.81 -19.29 -1.88
N HIS A 54 1.76 -18.54 -1.57
CA HIS A 54 0.47 -19.08 -1.19
C HIS A 54 -0.62 -18.87 -2.24
N LEU A 55 -0.56 -17.81 -3.02
CA LEU A 55 -1.57 -17.44 -4.01
C LEU A 55 -1.84 -18.49 -5.11
N PRO A 56 -0.84 -19.26 -5.62
CA PRO A 56 -1.07 -20.22 -6.68
C PRO A 56 -2.20 -21.21 -6.37
N ARG A 57 -2.27 -21.75 -5.17
CA ARG A 57 -3.25 -22.78 -4.76
C ARG A 57 -4.70 -22.28 -4.74
N HIS A 58 -4.91 -20.96 -4.73
CA HIS A 58 -6.22 -20.33 -4.78
C HIS A 58 -6.62 -19.88 -6.19
N ILE A 59 -5.69 -19.92 -7.15
CA ILE A 59 -5.99 -19.65 -8.55
C ILE A 59 -6.28 -20.96 -9.28
N PRO A 60 -7.44 -21.09 -9.98
CA PRO A 60 -7.74 -22.26 -10.78
C PRO A 60 -6.61 -22.56 -11.77
N GLY A 61 -6.12 -23.82 -11.81
CA GLY A 61 -4.99 -24.20 -12.64
C GLY A 61 -3.61 -24.05 -11.99
N ASN A 62 -3.53 -23.52 -10.76
CA ASN A 62 -2.32 -23.45 -9.92
C ASN A 62 -1.08 -22.95 -10.69
N PRO A 63 -1.10 -21.69 -11.22
CA PRO A 63 -0.02 -21.13 -12.01
C PRO A 63 1.26 -20.92 -11.19
N THR A 64 2.39 -20.84 -11.87
CA THR A 64 3.62 -20.34 -11.24
C THR A 64 3.48 -18.85 -10.96
N ILE A 65 3.92 -18.37 -9.79
CA ILE A 65 4.00 -16.92 -9.52
C ILE A 65 5.45 -16.50 -9.32
N ILE A 66 5.85 -15.44 -10.02
CA ILE A 66 7.17 -14.81 -9.87
C ILE A 66 7.03 -13.36 -9.41
N VAL A 67 8.00 -12.90 -8.63
CA VAL A 67 8.06 -11.51 -8.14
C VAL A 67 9.26 -10.82 -8.77
N GLU A 68 9.00 -9.71 -9.47
CA GLU A 68 10.00 -8.91 -10.15
C GLU A 68 10.02 -7.49 -9.58
N ASN A 69 11.19 -6.97 -9.23
CA ASN A 69 11.34 -5.62 -8.72
C ASN A 69 11.63 -4.64 -9.86
N MET A 70 10.83 -3.56 -9.92
CA MET A 70 10.94 -2.46 -10.89
C MET A 70 10.94 -1.11 -10.14
N PRO A 71 12.01 -0.82 -9.38
CA PRO A 71 12.08 0.41 -8.58
C PRO A 71 12.28 1.64 -9.46
N GLY A 72 11.92 2.80 -8.92
CA GLY A 72 12.22 4.10 -9.51
C GLY A 72 11.07 5.10 -9.41
N ALA A 73 11.42 6.37 -9.20
CA ALA A 73 10.51 7.50 -9.07
C ALA A 73 9.33 7.24 -8.09
N GLY A 74 9.60 6.67 -6.91
CA GLY A 74 8.56 6.33 -5.95
C GLY A 74 7.55 5.31 -6.47
N SER A 75 8.03 4.29 -7.18
CA SER A 75 7.24 3.25 -7.89
C SER A 75 6.44 3.73 -9.12
N LEU A 76 6.60 4.98 -9.54
CA LEU A 76 5.91 5.54 -10.71
C LEU A 76 6.27 4.78 -12.00
N ILE A 77 7.53 4.33 -12.13
CA ILE A 77 7.97 3.52 -13.29
C ILE A 77 7.14 2.24 -13.38
N ALA A 78 6.95 1.52 -12.28
CA ALA A 78 6.15 0.30 -12.24
C ALA A 78 4.66 0.56 -12.54
N ALA A 79 4.11 1.66 -12.01
CA ALA A 79 2.72 2.04 -12.26
C ALA A 79 2.46 2.38 -13.74
N ASN A 80 3.33 3.20 -14.36
CA ASN A 80 3.25 3.53 -15.79
C ASN A 80 3.46 2.29 -16.67
N TYR A 81 4.43 1.42 -16.31
CA TYR A 81 4.64 0.15 -17.00
C TYR A 81 3.37 -0.72 -16.97
N LEU A 82 2.75 -0.88 -15.81
CA LEU A 82 1.54 -1.67 -15.69
C LEU A 82 0.40 -1.11 -16.55
N TYR A 83 0.26 0.21 -16.57
CA TYR A 83 -0.83 0.88 -17.30
C TYR A 83 -0.66 0.83 -18.82
N LYS A 84 0.57 1.06 -19.32
CA LYS A 84 0.84 1.29 -20.75
C LYS A 84 1.41 0.09 -21.49
N ILE A 85 2.19 -0.75 -20.79
CA ILE A 85 3.04 -1.78 -21.42
C ILE A 85 2.56 -3.20 -21.08
N ALA A 86 2.16 -3.45 -19.84
CA ALA A 86 1.72 -4.78 -19.44
C ALA A 86 0.45 -5.20 -20.19
N LYS A 87 0.43 -6.44 -20.69
CA LYS A 87 -0.74 -6.98 -21.40
C LYS A 87 -1.93 -7.11 -20.42
N PRO A 88 -3.14 -6.72 -20.84
CA PRO A 88 -4.34 -6.85 -20.01
C PRO A 88 -4.91 -8.28 -20.09
N ASP A 89 -4.07 -9.27 -19.87
CA ASP A 89 -4.42 -10.69 -19.98
C ASP A 89 -4.62 -11.40 -18.64
N GLY A 90 -4.47 -10.68 -17.52
CA GLY A 90 -4.58 -11.23 -16.18
C GLY A 90 -3.34 -11.97 -15.69
N LEU A 91 -2.21 -11.89 -16.40
CA LEU A 91 -0.95 -12.55 -16.02
C LEU A 91 0.08 -11.60 -15.38
N THR A 92 -0.22 -10.30 -15.29
CA THR A 92 0.66 -9.32 -14.64
C THR A 92 -0.11 -8.53 -13.59
N LEU A 93 0.31 -8.66 -12.34
CA LEU A 93 -0.14 -7.85 -11.20
C LEU A 93 0.90 -6.75 -10.92
N GLY A 94 0.45 -5.55 -10.63
CA GLY A 94 1.30 -4.48 -10.09
C GLY A 94 1.12 -4.35 -8.58
N HIS A 95 2.22 -4.16 -7.88
CA HIS A 95 2.24 -3.78 -6.47
C HIS A 95 3.13 -2.55 -6.33
N PHE A 96 2.53 -1.40 -6.42
CA PHE A 96 3.15 -0.09 -6.29
C PHE A 96 2.36 0.77 -5.31
N ILE A 97 2.95 1.89 -4.86
CA ILE A 97 2.36 2.67 -3.78
C ILE A 97 1.12 3.44 -4.24
N GLY A 98 0.03 3.30 -3.50
CA GLY A 98 -1.25 3.93 -3.84
C GLY A 98 -1.28 5.45 -3.70
N GLY A 99 -0.31 6.06 -3.02
CA GLY A 99 -0.15 7.50 -2.97
C GLY A 99 0.00 8.17 -4.33
N LEU A 100 0.42 7.43 -5.34
CA LEU A 100 0.44 7.89 -6.74
C LEU A 100 -0.97 8.21 -7.27
N PHE A 101 -2.02 7.63 -6.71
CA PHE A 101 -3.41 7.96 -7.09
C PHE A 101 -3.78 9.37 -6.63
N LEU A 102 -3.43 9.73 -5.39
CA LEU A 102 -3.52 11.11 -4.92
C LEU A 102 -2.59 12.02 -5.73
N GLY A 103 -1.36 11.58 -6.03
CA GLY A 103 -0.41 12.28 -6.88
C GLY A 103 -1.02 12.66 -8.25
N GLN A 104 -1.80 11.77 -8.87
CA GLN A 104 -2.53 12.08 -10.11
C GLN A 104 -3.54 13.23 -9.91
N VAL A 105 -4.32 13.19 -8.86
CA VAL A 105 -5.31 14.25 -8.54
C VAL A 105 -4.61 15.59 -8.31
N LEU A 106 -3.44 15.56 -7.67
CA LEU A 106 -2.61 16.74 -7.41
C LEU A 106 -1.82 17.23 -8.64
N GLY A 107 -1.87 16.50 -9.77
CA GLY A 107 -1.16 16.87 -10.99
C GLY A 107 0.35 16.59 -10.94
N GLN A 108 0.77 15.52 -10.27
CA GLN A 108 2.16 15.06 -10.22
C GLN A 108 2.67 14.80 -11.63
N LYS A 109 3.82 15.39 -11.96
CA LYS A 109 4.48 15.19 -13.27
C LYS A 109 4.93 13.74 -13.44
N GLY A 110 4.88 13.27 -14.69
CA GLY A 110 5.33 11.92 -15.06
C GLY A 110 4.29 10.81 -14.85
N ILE A 111 3.13 11.10 -14.27
CA ILE A 111 2.02 10.15 -14.21
C ILE A 111 1.40 10.03 -15.62
N GLU A 112 1.39 8.81 -16.16
CA GLU A 112 0.89 8.46 -17.49
C GLU A 112 -0.28 7.48 -17.44
N PHE A 113 -0.91 7.33 -16.28
CA PHE A 113 -2.06 6.47 -16.04
C PHE A 113 -3.29 7.26 -15.58
N ASP A 114 -4.47 6.66 -15.73
CA ASP A 114 -5.69 7.08 -15.04
C ASP A 114 -6.01 6.03 -13.97
N ALA A 115 -5.89 6.40 -12.70
CA ALA A 115 -6.10 5.49 -11.57
C ALA A 115 -7.49 4.85 -11.60
N ARG A 116 -8.51 5.54 -12.12
CA ARG A 116 -9.89 5.01 -12.25
C ARG A 116 -10.06 3.89 -13.26
N LYS A 117 -9.02 3.63 -14.08
CA LYS A 117 -9.05 2.60 -15.15
C LYS A 117 -8.32 1.32 -14.79
N PHE A 118 -7.53 1.30 -13.73
CA PHE A 118 -6.93 0.05 -13.25
C PHE A 118 -8.00 -0.93 -12.77
N GLU A 119 -7.71 -2.21 -12.87
CA GLU A 119 -8.53 -3.27 -12.29
C GLU A 119 -7.95 -3.65 -10.93
N TYR A 120 -8.54 -3.17 -9.86
CA TYR A 120 -8.06 -3.38 -8.50
C TYR A 120 -8.39 -4.78 -8.00
N VAL A 121 -7.39 -5.49 -7.50
CA VAL A 121 -7.53 -6.84 -6.93
C VAL A 121 -7.82 -6.76 -5.43
N GLY A 122 -7.14 -5.88 -4.73
CA GLY A 122 -7.29 -5.65 -3.30
C GLY A 122 -6.01 -5.10 -2.68
N ALA A 123 -6.00 -4.91 -1.37
CA ALA A 123 -4.80 -4.61 -0.60
C ALA A 123 -4.58 -5.64 0.50
N ALA A 124 -3.31 -5.91 0.82
CA ALA A 124 -2.94 -6.91 1.82
C ALA A 124 -3.13 -6.41 3.26
N ALA A 125 -2.97 -5.10 3.47
CA ALA A 125 -3.10 -4.45 4.77
C ALA A 125 -3.34 -2.95 4.62
N THR A 126 -3.93 -2.36 5.65
CA THR A 126 -3.92 -0.92 5.89
C THR A 126 -2.53 -0.51 6.39
N GLU A 127 -1.98 0.58 5.88
CA GLU A 127 -0.66 1.05 6.33
C GLU A 127 -0.76 1.79 7.66
N HIS A 128 0.03 1.36 8.66
CA HIS A 128 0.18 2.07 9.92
C HIS A 128 1.53 2.78 9.93
N THR A 129 1.54 4.07 9.57
CA THR A 129 2.79 4.84 9.45
C THR A 129 3.38 5.16 10.82
N VAL A 130 4.67 4.86 10.99
CA VAL A 130 5.45 5.11 12.20
C VAL A 130 6.77 5.78 11.83
N CYS A 131 7.17 6.81 12.56
CA CYS A 131 8.50 7.41 12.43
C CYS A 131 9.49 6.67 13.32
N ALA A 132 10.50 6.06 12.70
CA ALA A 132 11.57 5.32 13.35
C ALA A 132 12.90 6.03 13.12
N LEU A 133 13.58 6.36 14.20
CA LEU A 133 14.84 7.11 14.18
C LEU A 133 15.94 6.35 14.91
N THR A 134 17.16 6.40 14.38
CA THR A 134 18.34 5.82 15.05
C THR A 134 18.64 6.56 16.36
N LYS A 135 19.11 5.86 17.35
CA LYS A 135 19.59 6.49 18.61
C LYS A 135 20.71 7.50 18.37
N ALA A 136 21.54 7.25 17.36
CA ALA A 136 22.64 8.14 16.98
C ALA A 136 22.14 9.53 16.57
N SER A 137 20.87 9.67 16.10
CA SER A 137 20.28 10.97 15.79
C SER A 137 20.03 11.85 17.03
N GLY A 138 20.04 11.27 18.25
CA GLY A 138 19.69 11.95 19.49
C GLY A 138 18.18 12.22 19.66
N ILE A 139 17.34 11.92 18.67
CA ILE A 139 15.90 12.14 18.69
C ILE A 139 15.21 10.90 19.27
N THR A 140 14.78 10.98 20.52
CA THR A 140 14.15 9.86 21.23
C THR A 140 12.70 10.13 21.67
N SER A 141 12.18 11.34 21.39
CA SER A 141 10.78 11.70 21.60
C SER A 141 10.35 12.83 20.66
N VAL A 142 9.05 13.07 20.56
CA VAL A 142 8.49 14.17 19.75
C VAL A 142 8.95 15.53 20.26
N GLU A 143 9.02 15.69 21.59
CA GLU A 143 9.46 16.95 22.22
C GLU A 143 10.92 17.26 21.87
N LYS A 144 11.81 16.26 21.93
CA LYS A 144 13.19 16.43 21.49
C LYS A 144 13.29 16.74 20.00
N TRP A 145 12.41 16.11 19.20
CA TRP A 145 12.34 16.41 17.77
C TRP A 145 11.92 17.84 17.52
N MET A 146 10.83 18.30 18.16
CA MET A 146 10.37 19.71 18.08
C MET A 146 11.41 20.71 18.53
N ALA A 147 12.25 20.35 19.51
CA ALA A 147 13.29 21.20 20.06
C ALA A 147 14.65 21.10 19.31
N ALA A 148 14.73 20.29 18.25
CA ALA A 148 15.99 20.12 17.50
C ALA A 148 16.42 21.46 16.86
N GLY A 149 17.67 21.86 17.10
CA GLY A 149 18.22 23.13 16.61
C GLY A 149 18.53 23.16 15.11
N ALA A 150 18.48 22.00 14.43
CA ALA A 150 18.69 21.86 13.00
C ALA A 150 17.70 20.85 12.41
N PRO A 151 17.41 20.93 11.10
CA PRO A 151 16.56 19.95 10.45
C PRO A 151 17.11 18.52 10.53
N VAL A 152 16.29 17.59 10.97
CA VAL A 152 16.58 16.15 11.03
C VAL A 152 16.42 15.58 9.63
N LYS A 153 17.48 14.98 9.08
CA LYS A 153 17.44 14.33 7.76
C LYS A 153 16.68 13.02 7.85
N LEU A 154 15.62 12.88 7.07
CA LEU A 154 14.84 11.66 6.93
C LEU A 154 14.91 11.14 5.50
N GLY A 155 14.88 9.82 5.35
CA GLY A 155 15.00 9.17 4.05
C GLY A 155 13.67 9.08 3.32
N GLY A 156 13.63 9.59 2.09
CA GLY A 156 12.48 9.58 1.20
C GLY A 156 12.76 8.86 -0.12
N VAL A 157 11.72 8.51 -0.84
CA VAL A 157 11.79 7.84 -2.14
C VAL A 157 11.62 8.84 -3.29
N ALA A 158 10.48 9.51 -3.33
CA ALA A 158 10.19 10.56 -4.30
C ALA A 158 9.01 11.44 -3.81
N PRO A 159 9.02 12.74 -4.08
CA PRO A 159 7.90 13.62 -3.74
C PRO A 159 6.58 13.10 -4.31
N GLY A 160 5.52 13.12 -3.49
CA GLY A 160 4.20 12.64 -3.89
C GLY A 160 4.01 11.13 -3.85
N SER A 161 5.02 10.35 -3.44
CA SER A 161 4.97 8.88 -3.41
C SER A 161 4.30 8.28 -2.17
N SER A 162 3.49 9.04 -1.40
CA SER A 162 2.91 8.60 -0.13
C SER A 162 3.96 8.47 0.98
N THR A 163 4.10 7.34 1.63
CA THR A 163 5.15 7.12 2.64
C THR A 163 6.47 6.67 1.98
N PRO A 164 7.62 7.17 2.47
CA PRO A 164 7.76 8.10 3.60
C PRO A 164 7.55 9.58 3.27
N ASP A 165 7.74 10.00 2.01
CA ASP A 165 7.82 11.41 1.61
C ASP A 165 6.61 12.25 2.01
N ASN A 166 5.39 11.79 1.67
CA ASN A 166 4.16 12.55 1.96
C ASN A 166 3.92 12.66 3.47
N ALA A 167 4.18 11.59 4.22
CA ALA A 167 4.04 11.60 5.67
C ALA A 167 4.99 12.63 6.31
N GLU A 168 6.26 12.61 5.92
CA GLU A 168 7.30 13.50 6.46
C GLU A 168 7.04 14.96 6.11
N ARG A 169 6.67 15.26 4.86
CA ARG A 169 6.29 16.61 4.43
C ARG A 169 5.04 17.11 5.15
N THR A 170 4.05 16.23 5.32
CA THR A 170 2.82 16.55 6.06
C THR A 170 3.10 16.84 7.53
N LEU A 171 3.91 16.00 8.19
CA LEU A 171 4.29 16.20 9.59
C LEU A 171 5.11 17.48 9.78
N LYS A 172 6.02 17.80 8.85
CA LYS A 172 6.73 19.09 8.84
C LYS A 172 5.75 20.27 8.80
N ALA A 173 4.80 20.25 7.88
CA ALA A 173 3.86 21.37 7.70
C ALA A 173 2.81 21.46 8.82
N ALA A 174 2.26 20.32 9.24
CA ALA A 174 1.17 20.28 10.23
C ALA A 174 1.67 20.50 11.67
N LEU A 175 2.84 19.98 12.01
CA LEU A 175 3.37 20.01 13.38
C LEU A 175 4.56 20.96 13.56
N GLY A 176 5.11 21.52 12.49
CA GLY A 176 6.32 22.34 12.54
C GLY A 176 7.59 21.54 12.88
N LEU A 177 7.59 20.22 12.66
CA LEU A 177 8.77 19.40 12.92
C LEU A 177 9.93 19.82 12.01
N PRO A 178 11.15 20.00 12.55
CA PRO A 178 12.33 20.33 11.75
C PRO A 178 12.79 19.12 10.93
N ILE A 179 12.17 18.90 9.79
CA ILE A 179 12.44 17.78 8.88
C ILE A 179 13.09 18.27 7.60
N GLN A 180 14.15 17.57 7.16
CA GLN A 180 14.71 17.65 5.82
C GLN A 180 14.55 16.26 5.17
N VAL A 181 13.67 16.14 4.18
CA VAL A 181 13.51 14.89 3.43
C VAL A 181 14.62 14.76 2.40
N VAL A 182 15.38 13.66 2.47
CA VAL A 182 16.42 13.29 1.50
C VAL A 182 15.85 12.21 0.60
N THR A 183 15.49 12.59 -0.63
CA THR A 183 14.81 11.70 -1.59
C THR A 183 15.78 10.98 -2.50
N GLY A 184 15.31 9.93 -3.19
CA GLY A 184 16.07 9.20 -4.20
C GLY A 184 16.37 7.75 -3.85
N TYR A 185 16.03 7.30 -2.64
CA TYR A 185 16.15 5.90 -2.26
C TYR A 185 15.15 5.03 -3.02
N LYS A 186 15.53 3.79 -3.32
CA LYS A 186 14.71 2.86 -4.12
C LYS A 186 13.66 2.12 -3.30
N GLY A 187 13.71 2.26 -1.97
CA GLY A 187 12.77 1.63 -1.03
C GLY A 187 13.27 1.62 0.39
N THR A 188 12.48 1.03 1.30
CA THR A 188 12.77 1.02 2.74
C THR A 188 14.05 0.29 3.13
N ALA A 189 14.47 -0.72 2.34
CA ALA A 189 15.74 -1.41 2.57
C ALA A 189 16.95 -0.48 2.36
N ASP A 190 16.90 0.36 1.32
CA ASP A 190 17.97 1.32 1.03
C ASP A 190 18.00 2.45 2.07
N ILE A 191 16.83 2.95 2.49
CA ILE A 191 16.72 3.96 3.55
C ILE A 191 17.29 3.43 4.87
N ARG A 192 16.99 2.16 5.22
CA ARG A 192 17.54 1.51 6.40
C ARG A 192 19.07 1.52 6.37
N LEU A 193 19.66 1.11 5.25
CA LEU A 193 21.13 1.10 5.09
C LEU A 193 21.75 2.49 5.25
N ALA A 194 21.12 3.51 4.65
CA ALA A 194 21.53 4.90 4.78
C ALA A 194 21.44 5.40 6.23
N ALA A 195 20.41 5.00 6.96
CA ALA A 195 20.23 5.36 8.37
C ALA A 195 21.25 4.64 9.28
N GLU A 196 21.51 3.36 9.05
CA GLU A 196 22.56 2.62 9.74
C GLU A 196 23.97 3.18 9.46
N GLY A 197 24.17 3.72 8.25
CA GLY A 197 25.40 4.43 7.85
C GLY A 197 25.49 5.87 8.33
N GLY A 198 24.46 6.42 8.96
CA GLY A 198 24.44 7.80 9.49
C GLY A 198 24.19 8.88 8.44
N GLU A 199 23.80 8.54 7.21
CA GLU A 199 23.47 9.50 6.16
C GLU A 199 22.14 10.24 6.45
N VAL A 200 21.13 9.50 6.98
CA VAL A 200 19.87 10.00 7.48
C VAL A 200 19.60 9.50 8.90
N ALA A 201 18.72 10.15 9.64
CA ALA A 201 18.36 9.74 10.99
C ALA A 201 17.40 8.53 11.01
N GLY A 202 16.67 8.30 9.93
CA GLY A 202 15.62 7.31 9.80
C GLY A 202 14.58 7.76 8.80
N ALA A 203 13.33 7.33 8.98
CA ALA A 203 12.19 7.80 8.17
C ALA A 203 10.85 7.46 8.81
N CYS A 204 9.73 7.93 8.18
CA CYS A 204 8.36 7.60 8.56
C CYS A 204 7.76 6.66 7.53
N TRP A 205 7.65 5.37 7.82
CA TRP A 205 7.01 4.38 6.93
C TRP A 205 6.19 3.34 7.69
N GLY A 206 5.54 2.43 6.96
CA GLY A 206 4.62 1.47 7.53
C GLY A 206 5.24 0.52 8.55
N TRP A 207 4.54 0.30 9.65
CA TRP A 207 4.96 -0.57 10.75
C TRP A 207 5.33 -1.98 10.27
N GLY A 208 4.50 -2.60 9.42
CA GLY A 208 4.81 -3.92 8.87
C GLY A 208 6.12 -3.96 8.08
N SER A 209 6.42 -2.92 7.28
CA SER A 209 7.72 -2.80 6.59
C SER A 209 8.87 -2.60 7.56
N LEU A 210 8.66 -1.81 8.61
CA LEU A 210 9.64 -1.54 9.66
C LEU A 210 10.01 -2.83 10.39
N GLN A 211 9.02 -3.62 10.78
CA GLN A 211 9.23 -4.92 11.40
C GLN A 211 9.96 -5.90 10.47
N ALA A 212 9.62 -5.92 9.19
CA ALA A 212 10.23 -6.81 8.22
C ALA A 212 11.69 -6.44 7.90
N THR A 213 12.04 -5.15 7.93
CA THR A 213 13.35 -4.68 7.45
C THR A 213 14.31 -4.26 8.56
N TRP A 214 13.80 -3.78 9.70
CA TRP A 214 14.63 -3.17 10.75
C TRP A 214 14.48 -3.83 12.14
N ARG A 215 13.87 -5.00 12.19
CA ARG A 215 13.57 -5.73 13.44
C ARG A 215 14.74 -5.85 14.39
N LYS A 216 15.91 -6.26 13.88
CA LYS A 216 17.10 -6.46 14.72
C LYS A 216 17.54 -5.18 15.45
N ALA A 217 17.55 -4.05 14.77
CA ALA A 217 17.91 -2.76 15.36
C ALA A 217 16.85 -2.25 16.34
N LEU A 218 15.56 -2.53 16.08
CA LEU A 218 14.46 -2.26 17.02
C LEU A 218 14.63 -3.07 18.31
N ASP A 219 14.86 -4.39 18.20
CA ASP A 219 15.03 -5.28 19.35
C ASP A 219 16.30 -4.96 20.16
N ALA A 220 17.38 -4.55 19.48
CA ALA A 220 18.61 -4.07 20.10
C ALA A 220 18.45 -2.66 20.70
N GLY A 221 17.32 -1.99 20.43
CA GLY A 221 17.06 -0.63 20.82
C GLY A 221 18.02 0.39 20.20
N GLU A 222 18.61 0.09 19.05
CA GLU A 222 19.43 1.01 18.24
C GLU A 222 18.56 1.99 17.45
N VAL A 223 17.30 1.64 17.26
CA VAL A 223 16.27 2.44 16.62
C VAL A 223 15.11 2.62 17.58
N GLY A 224 14.62 3.85 17.71
CA GLY A 224 13.46 4.22 18.53
C GLY A 224 12.25 4.59 17.66
N LEU A 225 11.05 4.22 18.12
CA LEU A 225 9.80 4.66 17.52
C LEU A 225 9.36 5.94 18.21
N VAL A 226 9.27 7.04 17.45
CA VAL A 226 9.08 8.38 18.01
C VAL A 226 7.65 8.86 17.88
N LEU A 227 6.96 8.50 16.78
CA LEU A 227 5.65 9.04 16.45
C LEU A 227 4.86 8.07 15.58
N GLN A 228 3.56 7.94 15.81
CA GLN A 228 2.62 7.24 14.93
C GLN A 228 1.82 8.27 14.13
N ALA A 229 1.84 8.19 12.81
CA ALA A 229 1.01 8.99 11.92
C ALA A 229 -0.16 8.13 11.40
N ALA A 230 -1.09 7.83 12.29
CA ALA A 230 -2.23 6.94 12.07
C ALA A 230 -3.47 7.47 12.84
N PRO A 231 -4.70 7.06 12.47
CA PRO A 231 -5.91 7.58 13.12
C PRO A 231 -6.11 7.09 14.57
N LYS A 232 -5.49 5.96 14.93
CA LYS A 232 -5.53 5.36 16.29
C LYS A 232 -4.20 4.68 16.60
N PRO A 233 -3.86 4.48 17.91
CA PRO A 233 -2.65 3.77 18.27
C PRO A 233 -2.66 2.33 17.73
N HIS A 234 -1.50 1.85 17.29
CA HIS A 234 -1.31 0.44 16.99
C HIS A 234 -1.29 -0.37 18.30
N ARG A 235 -1.89 -1.57 18.28
CA ARG A 235 -1.97 -2.44 19.48
C ARG A 235 -0.60 -2.79 20.07
N ASP A 236 0.42 -2.94 19.23
CA ASP A 236 1.79 -3.26 19.64
C ASP A 236 2.59 -2.01 20.07
N LEU A 237 2.04 -0.79 19.87
CA LEU A 237 2.72 0.48 20.09
C LEU A 237 1.92 1.45 20.98
N PRO A 238 1.32 0.99 22.11
CA PRO A 238 0.42 1.81 22.91
C PRO A 238 1.10 3.03 23.54
N SER A 239 2.43 2.99 23.73
CA SER A 239 3.23 4.08 24.32
C SER A 239 3.76 5.09 23.30
N VAL A 240 3.71 4.78 21.99
CA VAL A 240 4.18 5.70 20.94
C VAL A 240 3.08 6.71 20.64
N PRO A 241 3.31 8.04 20.75
CA PRO A 241 2.25 9.03 20.64
C PRO A 241 1.74 9.15 19.20
N LEU A 242 0.47 9.60 19.06
CA LEU A 242 -0.15 9.90 17.76
C LEU A 242 0.18 11.31 17.31
N ALA A 243 0.56 11.47 16.04
CA ALA A 243 0.87 12.76 15.41
C ALA A 243 -0.30 13.76 15.52
N ILE A 244 -1.53 13.29 15.35
CA ILE A 244 -2.73 14.15 15.37
C ILE A 244 -2.93 14.85 16.73
N ASN A 245 -2.40 14.28 17.82
CA ASN A 245 -2.50 14.88 19.15
C ASN A 245 -1.61 16.11 19.34
N PHE A 246 -0.62 16.29 18.47
CA PHE A 246 0.27 17.47 18.45
C PHE A 246 -0.20 18.55 17.49
N ALA A 247 -1.23 18.31 16.69
CA ALA A 247 -1.81 19.28 15.79
C ALA A 247 -2.56 20.37 16.57
N LYS A 248 -2.09 21.64 16.49
CA LYS A 248 -2.61 22.78 17.24
C LYS A 248 -3.80 23.46 16.58
N THR A 249 -4.06 23.18 15.30
CA THR A 249 -5.13 23.82 14.52
C THR A 249 -5.94 22.76 13.78
N ASP A 250 -7.18 23.09 13.42
CA ASP A 250 -8.04 22.20 12.62
C ASP A 250 -7.43 21.96 11.23
N ASP A 251 -6.78 22.97 10.68
CA ASP A 251 -6.03 22.84 9.42
C ASP A 251 -4.91 21.80 9.49
N ALA A 252 -4.13 21.81 10.58
CA ALA A 252 -3.07 20.82 10.80
C ALA A 252 -3.65 19.40 10.94
N ARG A 253 -4.76 19.25 11.67
CA ARG A 253 -5.50 17.98 11.78
C ARG A 253 -5.96 17.50 10.42
N ARG A 254 -6.59 18.39 9.64
CA ARG A 254 -7.10 18.09 8.30
C ARG A 254 -6.01 17.63 7.34
N LEU A 255 -4.83 18.23 7.39
CA LEU A 255 -3.67 17.82 6.59
C LEU A 255 -3.24 16.39 6.93
N ILE A 256 -3.11 16.05 8.22
CA ILE A 256 -2.76 14.70 8.66
C ILE A 256 -3.82 13.68 8.22
N GLU A 257 -5.11 13.99 8.41
CA GLU A 257 -6.21 13.11 8.02
C GLU A 257 -6.21 12.82 6.53
N VAL A 258 -6.06 13.83 5.69
CA VAL A 258 -6.20 13.66 4.25
C VAL A 258 -4.95 13.10 3.61
N ALA A 259 -3.76 13.62 3.96
CA ALA A 259 -2.51 13.24 3.30
C ALA A 259 -1.88 11.96 3.87
N ILE A 260 -2.27 11.52 5.07
CA ILE A 260 -1.72 10.33 5.70
C ILE A 260 -2.81 9.28 5.98
N HIS A 261 -3.84 9.63 6.76
CA HIS A 261 -4.81 8.62 7.21
C HIS A 261 -5.66 8.07 6.07
N ASN A 262 -6.16 8.91 5.16
CA ASN A 262 -6.98 8.46 4.03
C ASN A 262 -6.15 7.70 2.98
N ASP A 263 -4.88 8.05 2.83
CA ASP A 263 -3.96 7.40 1.89
C ASP A 263 -3.56 5.98 2.37
N SER A 264 -3.60 5.73 3.68
CA SER A 264 -3.16 4.47 4.29
C SER A 264 -3.86 3.22 3.76
N LEU A 265 -5.11 3.33 3.30
CA LEU A 265 -5.89 2.23 2.70
C LEU A 265 -5.37 1.81 1.33
N LEU A 266 -4.67 2.70 0.63
CA LEU A 266 -4.23 2.49 -0.76
C LEU A 266 -2.78 2.00 -0.87
N VAL A 267 -1.99 2.09 0.20
CA VAL A 267 -0.54 1.86 0.15
C VAL A 267 -0.19 0.45 -0.33
N ARG A 268 -0.91 -0.59 0.12
CA ARG A 268 -0.61 -2.00 -0.19
C ARG A 268 -1.46 -2.59 -1.31
N THR A 269 -1.84 -1.77 -2.27
CA THR A 269 -2.74 -2.18 -3.36
C THR A 269 -2.06 -3.09 -4.38
N TYR A 270 -2.77 -4.16 -4.78
CA TYR A 270 -2.47 -5.00 -5.92
C TYR A 270 -3.48 -4.71 -7.04
N THR A 271 -2.99 -4.56 -8.24
CA THR A 271 -3.82 -4.12 -9.37
C THR A 271 -3.40 -4.77 -10.68
N LEU A 272 -4.30 -4.79 -11.66
CA LEU A 272 -4.10 -5.30 -13.00
C LEU A 272 -4.16 -4.15 -14.01
N PRO A 273 -3.62 -4.33 -15.23
CA PRO A 273 -3.74 -3.36 -16.31
C PRO A 273 -5.20 -3.04 -16.65
N PRO A 274 -5.49 -1.82 -17.14
CA PRO A 274 -6.81 -1.47 -17.67
C PRO A 274 -7.24 -2.43 -18.78
N GLY A 275 -8.55 -2.80 -18.76
CA GLY A 275 -9.12 -3.67 -19.78
C GLY A 275 -8.82 -5.15 -19.61
N THR A 276 -8.24 -5.57 -18.48
CA THR A 276 -8.17 -6.99 -18.13
C THR A 276 -9.57 -7.60 -18.11
N PRO A 277 -9.81 -8.76 -18.74
CA PRO A 277 -11.13 -9.40 -18.76
C PRO A 277 -11.73 -9.58 -17.37
N LYS A 278 -12.99 -9.21 -17.21
CA LYS A 278 -13.65 -9.15 -15.90
C LYS A 278 -13.71 -10.50 -15.19
N ASP A 279 -13.81 -11.60 -15.93
CA ASP A 279 -13.75 -12.96 -15.38
C ASP A 279 -12.40 -13.23 -14.71
N ARG A 280 -11.29 -12.80 -15.32
CA ARG A 280 -9.94 -12.93 -14.76
C ARG A 280 -9.72 -12.02 -13.56
N VAL A 281 -10.27 -10.79 -13.60
CA VAL A 281 -10.27 -9.87 -12.45
C VAL A 281 -10.96 -10.54 -11.26
N GLN A 282 -12.16 -11.13 -11.46
CA GLN A 282 -12.91 -11.78 -10.39
C GLN A 282 -12.20 -13.03 -9.83
N ILE A 283 -11.58 -13.83 -10.71
CA ILE A 283 -10.76 -14.96 -10.25
C ILE A 283 -9.64 -14.49 -9.34
N LEU A 284 -8.89 -13.46 -9.75
CA LEU A 284 -7.76 -12.97 -8.98
C LEU A 284 -8.19 -12.25 -7.70
N ARG A 285 -9.30 -11.50 -7.70
CA ARG A 285 -9.90 -10.91 -6.50
C ARG A 285 -10.24 -11.99 -5.47
N LYS A 286 -10.96 -13.03 -5.91
CA LYS A 286 -11.34 -14.14 -5.05
C LYS A 286 -10.11 -14.88 -4.51
N ALA A 287 -9.19 -15.26 -5.39
CA ALA A 287 -7.96 -15.96 -5.01
C ALA A 287 -7.11 -15.13 -4.03
N PHE A 288 -7.00 -13.82 -4.24
CA PHE A 288 -6.27 -12.92 -3.35
C PHE A 288 -6.90 -12.85 -1.96
N GLN A 289 -8.23 -12.68 -1.88
CA GLN A 289 -8.94 -12.64 -0.60
C GLN A 289 -8.87 -13.97 0.15
N GLU A 290 -8.97 -15.10 -0.56
CA GLU A 290 -8.81 -16.43 0.01
C GLU A 290 -7.37 -16.66 0.51
N THR A 291 -6.38 -16.23 -0.26
CA THR A 291 -4.96 -16.29 0.13
C THR A 291 -4.70 -15.54 1.42
N LEU A 292 -5.22 -14.32 1.56
CA LEU A 292 -5.01 -13.51 2.76
C LEU A 292 -5.73 -14.03 4.02
N ARG A 293 -6.62 -15.00 3.87
CA ARG A 293 -7.30 -15.70 4.98
C ARG A 293 -6.76 -17.14 5.19
N ASP A 294 -5.82 -17.58 4.36
CA ASP A 294 -5.24 -18.92 4.43
C ASP A 294 -4.36 -19.04 5.69
N PRO A 295 -4.62 -20.00 6.59
CA PRO A 295 -3.83 -20.19 7.80
C PRO A 295 -2.32 -20.35 7.56
N ALA A 296 -1.91 -20.95 6.43
CA ALA A 296 -0.50 -21.12 6.11
C ALA A 296 0.15 -19.79 5.69
N LEU A 297 -0.59 -18.91 4.97
CA LEU A 297 -0.10 -17.55 4.72
C LEU A 297 -0.03 -16.76 6.03
N LEU A 298 -1.05 -16.82 6.87
CA LEU A 298 -1.07 -16.07 8.14
C LEU A 298 0.08 -16.49 9.05
N ALA A 299 0.42 -17.79 9.11
CA ALA A 299 1.57 -18.26 9.86
C ALA A 299 2.92 -17.77 9.29
N ASP A 300 3.04 -17.71 7.96
CA ASP A 300 4.23 -17.17 7.31
C ASP A 300 4.34 -15.64 7.48
N ALA A 301 3.22 -14.93 7.41
CA ALA A 301 3.14 -13.50 7.65
C ALA A 301 3.54 -13.16 9.10
N GLU A 302 3.06 -13.93 10.07
CA GLU A 302 3.43 -13.76 11.48
C GLU A 302 4.93 -13.94 11.71
N LYS A 303 5.55 -14.96 11.11
CA LYS A 303 7.01 -15.17 11.17
C LYS A 303 7.78 -14.00 10.55
N ALA A 304 7.26 -13.45 9.45
CA ALA A 304 7.84 -12.29 8.76
C ALA A 304 7.43 -10.94 9.39
N LYS A 305 6.61 -10.95 10.44
CA LYS A 305 6.04 -9.77 11.11
C LYS A 305 5.28 -8.85 10.15
N LEU A 306 4.58 -9.46 9.19
CA LEU A 306 3.69 -8.77 8.26
C LEU A 306 2.28 -8.74 8.84
N GLU A 307 1.66 -7.57 8.81
CA GLU A 307 0.25 -7.43 9.14
C GLU A 307 -0.61 -7.82 7.94
N ILE A 308 -1.67 -8.56 8.19
CA ILE A 308 -2.66 -8.93 7.18
C ILE A 308 -4.02 -8.40 7.64
N ASP A 309 -4.51 -7.41 6.91
CA ASP A 309 -5.82 -6.76 7.10
C ASP A 309 -6.44 -6.50 5.71
N PRO A 310 -7.08 -7.51 5.12
CA PRO A 310 -7.47 -7.50 3.71
C PRO A 310 -8.50 -6.42 3.38
N ILE A 311 -8.22 -5.65 2.31
CA ILE A 311 -9.15 -4.69 1.69
C ILE A 311 -9.54 -5.24 0.32
N THR A 312 -10.82 -5.16 -0.04
CA THR A 312 -11.30 -5.65 -1.33
C THR A 312 -10.99 -4.71 -2.48
N GLY A 313 -10.94 -5.23 -3.72
CA GLY A 313 -10.73 -4.42 -4.92
C GLY A 313 -11.81 -3.35 -5.09
N GLU A 314 -13.07 -3.68 -4.79
CA GLU A 314 -14.20 -2.78 -4.85
C GLU A 314 -14.11 -1.63 -3.83
N GLU A 315 -13.52 -1.89 -2.66
CA GLU A 315 -13.29 -0.86 -1.65
C GLU A 315 -12.16 0.10 -2.08
N ILE A 316 -11.12 -0.43 -2.70
CA ILE A 316 -10.06 0.38 -3.32
C ILE A 316 -10.64 1.27 -4.43
N GLU A 317 -11.46 0.72 -5.34
CA GLU A 317 -12.14 1.50 -6.41
C GLU A 317 -12.92 2.68 -5.83
N ARG A 318 -13.78 2.43 -4.83
CA ARG A 318 -14.54 3.49 -4.16
C ARG A 318 -13.65 4.54 -3.49
N THR A 319 -12.52 4.11 -2.94
CA THR A 319 -11.57 5.03 -2.29
C THR A 319 -10.86 5.90 -3.32
N VAL A 320 -10.42 5.32 -4.43
CA VAL A 320 -9.84 6.07 -5.56
C VAL A 320 -10.85 7.08 -6.11
N ASP A 321 -12.10 6.68 -6.35
CA ASP A 321 -13.14 7.59 -6.84
C ASP A 321 -13.37 8.79 -5.91
N ARG A 322 -13.23 8.62 -4.60
CA ARG A 322 -13.32 9.73 -3.63
C ARG A 322 -12.17 10.72 -3.76
N LEU A 323 -10.95 10.26 -4.11
CA LEU A 323 -9.81 11.17 -4.33
C LEU A 323 -10.09 12.16 -5.48
N PHE A 324 -10.77 11.71 -6.55
CA PHE A 324 -11.12 12.57 -7.68
C PHE A 324 -12.27 13.56 -7.39
N LYS A 325 -12.88 13.48 -6.20
CA LYS A 325 -13.95 14.37 -5.73
C LYS A 325 -13.48 15.35 -4.63
N LEU A 326 -12.16 15.45 -4.39
CA LEU A 326 -11.61 16.40 -3.43
C LEU A 326 -11.85 17.85 -3.88
N GLU A 327 -12.10 18.73 -2.91
CA GLU A 327 -12.32 20.17 -3.14
C GLU A 327 -11.10 20.85 -3.75
N PRO A 328 -11.26 21.73 -4.75
CA PRO A 328 -10.14 22.41 -5.43
C PRO A 328 -9.19 23.13 -4.49
N ALA A 329 -9.70 23.79 -3.44
CA ALA A 329 -8.86 24.48 -2.46
C ALA A 329 -7.95 23.53 -1.69
N LEU A 330 -8.45 22.35 -1.32
CA LEU A 330 -7.66 21.31 -0.66
C LEU A 330 -6.62 20.71 -1.60
N ILE A 331 -6.99 20.46 -2.87
CA ILE A 331 -6.05 20.02 -3.91
C ILE A 331 -4.89 21.00 -4.06
N ALA A 332 -5.17 22.30 -4.16
CA ALA A 332 -4.12 23.33 -4.26
C ALA A 332 -3.19 23.32 -3.04
N LYS A 333 -3.73 23.24 -1.83
CA LYS A 333 -2.96 23.19 -0.58
C LYS A 333 -2.07 21.94 -0.50
N LEU A 334 -2.62 20.78 -0.82
CA LEU A 334 -1.86 19.52 -0.83
C LEU A 334 -0.78 19.51 -1.90
N ARG A 335 -1.04 20.10 -3.09
CA ARG A 335 -0.04 20.23 -4.15
C ARG A 335 1.15 21.04 -3.69
N ALA A 336 0.92 22.25 -3.13
CA ALA A 336 1.98 23.08 -2.59
C ALA A 336 2.80 22.37 -1.52
N LEU A 337 2.13 21.66 -0.61
CA LEU A 337 2.78 20.92 0.46
C LEU A 337 3.65 19.76 -0.02
N LEU A 338 3.18 18.98 -0.97
CA LEU A 338 3.81 17.68 -1.32
C LEU A 338 4.82 17.81 -2.47
N PHE A 339 4.73 18.86 -3.30
CA PHE A 339 5.55 18.97 -4.52
C PHE A 339 6.38 20.27 -4.61
N GLU A 340 6.06 21.32 -3.85
CA GLU A 340 6.80 22.58 -3.75
C GLU A 340 7.61 22.65 -2.45
#